data_21f248a2f68a8c83ac8c4a4c8f4c5842
#
_entry.id   21f248a2f68a8c83ac8c4a4c8f4c5842
#
_cell.length_a   1.000
_cell.length_b   1.000
_cell.length_c   1.000
_cell.angle_alpha   90.00
_cell.angle_beta   90.00
_cell.angle_gamma   90.00
#
_symmetry.space_group_name_H-M   'P 1'
#
loop_
_entity.id
_entity.type
_entity.pdbx_description
1 polymer ?
#
loop_
_entity_poly.entity_id
_entity_poly.type
_entity_poly.pdbx_seq_one_letter_code
_entity_poly.pdbx_strand_id
1 'polypeptide(L)'
;MANPLYGQNKAHDRLDLVKSGKILGVRTVNDTTTLTSDDCGKLIMIGTAAKTITLPSAAEGMVIEFCLKVEATAGTTIAAASGDCVFGTVHVESTTADHTAVHQVVTHAAAIGTVASYDNIDFVHDSATLGGHAGDSFRLIAVDTTAWLFQGILTTDHANPGTIAVINAG
;
A
#
# COMPACT_ATOMS: atom_id res chain seq x y z
N MET A 1 -10.34 33.35 -29.03
CA MET A 1 -10.43 33.47 -27.57
C MET A 1 -10.43 32.05 -26.99
N ALA A 2 -9.41 31.67 -26.26
CA ALA A 2 -9.36 30.34 -25.59
C ALA A 2 -10.34 30.36 -24.41
N ASN A 3 -11.18 29.33 -24.33
CA ASN A 3 -12.16 29.18 -23.26
C ASN A 3 -11.43 28.90 -21.93
N PRO A 4 -11.40 29.83 -20.96
CA PRO A 4 -10.63 29.68 -19.71
C PRO A 4 -11.20 28.59 -18.77
N LEU A 5 -12.36 28.03 -19.07
CA LEU A 5 -13.03 27.00 -18.27
C LEU A 5 -12.49 25.58 -18.50
N TYR A 6 -11.75 25.35 -19.59
CA TYR A 6 -11.29 23.99 -19.93
C TYR A 6 -10.18 23.45 -18.99
N GLY A 7 -9.46 24.32 -18.32
CA GLY A 7 -8.42 23.93 -17.36
C GLY A 7 -8.95 23.67 -15.93
N GLN A 8 -10.04 24.33 -15.57
CA GLN A 8 -10.62 24.22 -14.22
C GLN A 8 -11.47 22.95 -14.08
N ASN A 9 -12.11 22.49 -15.15
CA ASN A 9 -12.94 21.29 -15.11
C ASN A 9 -12.13 20.02 -14.84
N LYS A 10 -10.87 19.91 -15.32
CA LYS A 10 -10.03 18.73 -15.07
C LYS A 10 -9.66 18.54 -13.60
N ALA A 11 -9.44 19.62 -12.86
CA ALA A 11 -9.13 19.54 -11.43
C ALA A 11 -10.39 19.22 -10.62
N HIS A 12 -11.54 19.76 -10.99
CA HIS A 12 -12.83 19.46 -10.38
C HIS A 12 -13.25 18.02 -10.66
N ASP A 13 -13.14 17.56 -11.91
CA ASP A 13 -13.49 16.19 -12.30
C ASP A 13 -12.63 15.16 -11.55
N ARG A 14 -11.34 15.49 -11.34
CA ARG A 14 -10.42 14.65 -10.59
C ARG A 14 -10.79 14.58 -9.10
N LEU A 15 -11.15 15.71 -8.51
CA LEU A 15 -11.56 15.78 -7.11
C LEU A 15 -12.90 15.05 -6.87
N ASP A 16 -13.84 15.17 -7.79
CA ASP A 16 -15.13 14.50 -7.70
C ASP A 16 -15.03 12.98 -7.92
N LEU A 17 -14.11 12.52 -8.78
CA LEU A 17 -13.81 11.10 -8.96
C LEU A 17 -13.17 10.49 -7.70
N VAL A 18 -12.24 11.20 -7.06
CA VAL A 18 -11.65 10.76 -5.78
C VAL A 18 -12.71 10.72 -4.68
N LYS A 19 -13.56 11.72 -4.57
CA LYS A 19 -14.68 11.75 -3.62
C LYS A 19 -15.71 10.64 -3.86
N SER A 20 -15.89 10.21 -5.10
CA SER A 20 -16.81 9.12 -5.46
C SER A 20 -16.21 7.71 -5.23
N GLY A 21 -14.95 7.63 -4.75
CA GLY A 21 -14.24 6.37 -4.54
C GLY A 21 -13.88 5.63 -5.83
N LYS A 22 -13.90 6.32 -6.97
CA LYS A 22 -13.52 5.72 -8.26
C LYS A 22 -12.00 5.74 -8.43
N ILE A 23 -11.46 4.64 -8.97
CA ILE A 23 -10.07 4.56 -9.39
C ILE A 23 -9.84 5.49 -10.59
N LEU A 24 -8.91 6.45 -10.45
CA LEU A 24 -8.59 7.44 -11.50
C LEU A 24 -7.77 6.86 -12.67
N GLY A 25 -7.28 5.64 -12.54
CA GLY A 25 -6.51 4.95 -13.56
C GLY A 25 -5.65 3.84 -12.98
N VAL A 26 -4.97 3.12 -13.86
CA VAL A 26 -4.06 2.03 -13.48
C VAL A 26 -2.65 2.41 -13.90
N ARG A 27 -1.69 2.25 -13.00
CA ARG A 27 -0.26 2.38 -13.28
C ARG A 27 0.45 1.06 -12.94
N THR A 28 1.10 0.46 -13.91
CA THR A 28 1.96 -0.71 -13.65
C THR A 28 3.38 -0.24 -13.30
N VAL A 29 3.92 -0.79 -12.21
CA VAL A 29 5.28 -0.55 -11.73
C VAL A 29 6.08 -1.83 -11.86
N ASN A 30 7.17 -1.78 -12.63
CA ASN A 30 8.07 -2.91 -12.86
C ASN A 30 9.48 -2.67 -12.29
N ASP A 31 9.76 -1.49 -11.79
CA ASP A 31 11.05 -1.07 -11.27
C ASP A 31 10.93 -0.37 -9.94
N THR A 32 12.04 -0.33 -9.19
CA THR A 32 12.14 0.52 -8.00
C THR A 32 11.78 1.96 -8.37
N THR A 33 10.82 2.53 -7.67
CA THR A 33 10.26 3.84 -8.04
C THR A 33 9.73 4.60 -6.84
N THR A 34 9.71 5.91 -6.96
CA THR A 34 9.00 6.79 -6.03
C THR A 34 7.68 7.23 -6.67
N LEU A 35 6.60 7.01 -5.97
CA LEU A 35 5.28 7.51 -6.32
C LEU A 35 5.20 9.02 -6.01
N THR A 36 4.29 9.69 -6.67
CA THR A 36 4.04 11.12 -6.47
C THR A 36 2.58 11.35 -6.07
N SER A 37 2.24 12.55 -5.66
CA SER A 37 0.84 12.95 -5.39
C SER A 37 -0.09 12.72 -6.59
N ASP A 38 0.45 12.68 -7.80
CA ASP A 38 -0.32 12.37 -9.01
C ASP A 38 -0.75 10.91 -9.12
N ASP A 39 -0.18 10.02 -8.30
CA ASP A 39 -0.56 8.62 -8.21
C ASP A 39 -1.73 8.39 -7.23
N CYS A 40 -2.12 9.44 -6.51
CA CYS A 40 -3.28 9.40 -5.63
C CYS A 40 -4.57 9.09 -6.41
N GLY A 41 -5.39 8.19 -5.88
CA GLY A 41 -6.61 7.70 -6.51
C GLY A 41 -6.39 6.68 -7.65
N LYS A 42 -5.16 6.29 -7.95
CA LYS A 42 -4.86 5.24 -8.92
C LYS A 42 -4.71 3.87 -8.25
N LEU A 43 -4.95 2.82 -9.04
CA LEU A 43 -4.51 1.47 -8.74
C LEU A 43 -3.08 1.28 -9.24
N ILE A 44 -2.17 0.99 -8.32
CA ILE A 44 -0.77 0.66 -8.61
C ILE A 44 -0.66 -0.86 -8.74
N MET A 45 -0.40 -1.32 -9.95
CA MET A 45 -0.16 -2.74 -10.24
C MET A 45 1.32 -3.04 -10.10
N ILE A 46 1.70 -3.86 -9.13
CA ILE A 46 3.09 -4.30 -8.94
C ILE A 46 3.36 -5.44 -9.91
N GLY A 47 4.10 -5.16 -10.98
CA GLY A 47 4.31 -6.07 -12.10
C GLY A 47 5.58 -6.90 -12.03
N THR A 48 6.46 -6.64 -11.05
CA THR A 48 7.73 -7.35 -10.86
C THR A 48 8.06 -7.43 -9.37
N ALA A 49 8.48 -8.61 -8.90
CA ALA A 49 8.97 -8.81 -7.53
C ALA A 49 10.34 -8.13 -7.29
N ALA A 50 10.78 -8.12 -6.03
CA ALA A 50 12.07 -7.59 -5.59
C ALA A 50 12.26 -6.10 -5.91
N LYS A 51 11.23 -5.29 -5.73
CA LYS A 51 11.26 -3.84 -5.96
C LYS A 51 10.89 -3.07 -4.71
N THR A 52 11.48 -1.91 -4.57
CA THR A 52 11.08 -0.93 -3.56
C THR A 52 10.26 0.17 -4.22
N ILE A 53 9.06 0.38 -3.68
CA ILE A 53 8.14 1.43 -4.12
C ILE A 53 8.03 2.41 -2.96
N THR A 54 8.56 3.61 -3.12
CA THR A 54 8.48 4.65 -2.10
C THR A 54 7.20 5.45 -2.27
N LEU A 55 6.44 5.63 -1.20
CA LEU A 55 5.23 6.46 -1.18
C LEU A 55 5.59 7.95 -1.29
N PRO A 56 4.70 8.80 -1.79
CA PRO A 56 4.84 10.23 -1.62
C PRO A 56 4.74 10.59 -0.12
N SER A 57 5.20 11.77 0.27
CA SER A 57 4.92 12.28 1.61
C SER A 57 3.43 12.32 1.86
N ALA A 58 3.01 11.86 3.04
CA ALA A 58 1.61 11.78 3.40
C ALA A 58 0.97 13.16 3.40
N ALA A 59 -0.24 13.24 2.88
CA ALA A 59 -1.10 14.41 3.05
C ALA A 59 -2.52 13.91 3.27
N GLU A 60 -3.19 14.44 4.27
CA GLU A 60 -4.52 14.00 4.70
C GLU A 60 -5.48 13.82 3.52
N GLY A 61 -6.13 12.66 3.46
CA GLY A 61 -7.10 12.30 2.42
C GLY A 61 -6.49 11.70 1.15
N MET A 62 -5.16 11.56 1.03
CA MET A 62 -4.58 10.78 -0.06
C MET A 62 -4.98 9.31 0.06
N VAL A 63 -5.28 8.69 -1.08
CA VAL A 63 -5.58 7.25 -1.17
C VAL A 63 -4.81 6.66 -2.34
N ILE A 64 -4.09 5.59 -2.11
CA ILE A 64 -3.40 4.80 -3.16
C ILE A 64 -3.82 3.34 -2.99
N GLU A 65 -4.27 2.73 -4.06
CA GLU A 65 -4.61 1.31 -4.09
C GLU A 65 -3.48 0.51 -4.75
N PHE A 66 -3.23 -0.67 -4.24
CA PHE A 66 -2.19 -1.57 -4.73
C PHE A 66 -2.80 -2.94 -5.08
N CYS A 67 -2.23 -3.57 -6.10
CA CYS A 67 -2.48 -4.97 -6.41
C CYS A 67 -1.18 -5.63 -6.89
N LEU A 68 -0.88 -6.80 -6.35
CA LEU A 68 0.24 -7.61 -6.81
C LEU A 68 -0.18 -8.36 -8.08
N LYS A 69 0.37 -7.97 -9.22
CA LYS A 69 0.15 -8.65 -10.50
C LYS A 69 0.93 -9.96 -10.59
N VAL A 70 2.04 -10.03 -9.87
CA VAL A 70 2.92 -11.20 -9.79
C VAL A 70 3.17 -11.54 -8.34
N GLU A 71 3.51 -12.78 -8.07
CA GLU A 71 3.89 -13.23 -6.74
C GLU A 71 5.19 -12.55 -6.28
N ALA A 72 5.23 -12.14 -5.04
CA ALA A 72 6.41 -11.56 -4.42
C ALA A 72 7.41 -12.67 -4.04
N THR A 73 7.97 -13.37 -5.04
CA THR A 73 8.94 -14.47 -4.85
C THR A 73 10.27 -14.02 -4.24
N ALA A 74 10.55 -12.74 -4.29
CA ALA A 74 11.66 -12.10 -3.59
C ALA A 74 11.14 -10.80 -2.98
N GLY A 75 11.73 -10.34 -1.89
CA GLY A 75 11.22 -9.23 -1.08
C GLY A 75 10.82 -8.01 -1.91
N THR A 76 9.53 -7.71 -1.89
CA THR A 76 8.98 -6.47 -2.46
C THR A 76 8.58 -5.58 -1.29
N THR A 77 9.05 -4.36 -1.30
CA THR A 77 8.84 -3.40 -0.20
C THR A 77 8.06 -2.19 -0.71
N ILE A 78 7.07 -1.76 0.07
CA ILE A 78 6.50 -0.42 -0.06
C ILE A 78 7.00 0.38 1.14
N ALA A 79 7.85 1.37 0.88
CA ALA A 79 8.43 2.23 1.89
C ALA A 79 7.66 3.53 2.02
N ALA A 80 7.37 3.96 3.23
CA ALA A 80 6.88 5.31 3.48
C ALA A 80 7.94 6.36 3.11
N ALA A 81 7.53 7.58 2.87
CA ALA A 81 8.47 8.68 2.73
C ALA A 81 9.18 8.93 4.07
N SER A 82 10.37 9.52 4.00
CA SER A 82 11.15 9.83 5.22
C SER A 82 10.34 10.65 6.22
N GLY A 83 10.21 10.13 7.43
CA GLY A 83 9.44 10.76 8.52
C GLY A 83 7.97 10.35 8.57
N ASP A 84 7.49 9.57 7.60
CA ASP A 84 6.15 9.02 7.60
C ASP A 84 6.16 7.60 8.19
N CYS A 85 4.99 7.12 8.63
CA CYS A 85 4.82 5.77 9.14
C CYS A 85 3.59 5.07 8.51
N VAL A 86 3.56 3.74 8.68
CA VAL A 86 2.42 2.90 8.28
C VAL A 86 1.85 2.23 9.53
N PHE A 87 0.54 2.17 9.64
CA PHE A 87 -0.16 1.47 10.70
C PHE A 87 -1.43 0.80 10.17
N GLY A 88 -2.07 -0.03 10.95
CA GLY A 88 -3.33 -0.66 10.59
C GLY A 88 -3.37 -2.14 10.91
N THR A 89 -4.36 -2.83 10.37
CA THR A 89 -4.52 -4.27 10.53
C THR A 89 -4.26 -4.96 9.21
N VAL A 90 -3.33 -5.91 9.20
CA VAL A 90 -3.03 -6.78 8.08
C VAL A 90 -3.61 -8.16 8.38
N HIS A 91 -4.41 -8.68 7.49
CA HIS A 91 -4.80 -10.09 7.49
C HIS A 91 -3.93 -10.84 6.49
N VAL A 92 -3.37 -11.97 6.91
CA VAL A 92 -2.67 -12.90 6.01
C VAL A 92 -3.35 -14.26 6.13
N GLU A 93 -3.82 -14.78 5.02
CA GLU A 93 -4.48 -16.06 4.91
C GLU A 93 -3.59 -17.04 4.15
N SER A 94 -3.49 -18.28 4.68
CA SER A 94 -2.78 -19.36 3.97
C SER A 94 -3.63 -19.90 2.84
N THR A 95 -3.03 -20.10 1.66
CA THR A 95 -3.65 -20.77 0.51
C THR A 95 -3.56 -22.29 0.58
N THR A 96 -2.82 -22.84 1.55
CA THR A 96 -2.68 -24.28 1.75
C THR A 96 -3.88 -24.88 2.47
N ALA A 97 -3.94 -26.22 2.59
CA ALA A 97 -5.10 -26.96 3.05
C ALA A 97 -5.64 -26.58 4.44
N ASP A 98 -4.83 -25.98 5.29
CA ASP A 98 -5.25 -25.63 6.65
C ASP A 98 -5.95 -24.25 6.74
N HIS A 99 -5.88 -23.43 5.70
CA HIS A 99 -6.51 -22.10 5.63
C HIS A 99 -6.39 -21.27 6.91
N THR A 100 -5.22 -21.37 7.57
CA THR A 100 -5.00 -20.64 8.81
C THR A 100 -4.85 -19.14 8.51
N ALA A 101 -5.72 -18.34 9.09
CA ALA A 101 -5.63 -16.89 9.00
C ALA A 101 -4.95 -16.33 10.26
N VAL A 102 -4.01 -15.44 10.06
CA VAL A 102 -3.35 -14.68 11.12
C VAL A 102 -3.39 -13.19 10.80
N HIS A 103 -3.25 -12.36 11.80
CA HIS A 103 -3.28 -10.93 11.61
C HIS A 103 -2.22 -10.22 12.44
N GLN A 104 -1.71 -9.15 11.87
CA GLN A 104 -0.86 -8.17 12.54
C GLN A 104 -1.69 -6.91 12.81
N VAL A 105 -1.63 -6.42 14.03
CA VAL A 105 -2.19 -5.11 14.38
C VAL A 105 -1.04 -4.18 14.73
N VAL A 106 -0.83 -3.17 13.92
CA VAL A 106 0.11 -2.08 14.18
C VAL A 106 -0.71 -0.85 14.55
N THR A 107 -0.63 -0.47 15.80
CA THR A 107 -1.39 0.67 16.32
C THR A 107 -0.66 1.97 15.98
N HIS A 108 -1.44 2.95 15.53
CA HIS A 108 -0.98 4.32 15.44
C HIS A 108 -0.74 4.84 16.88
N ALA A 109 0.52 4.95 17.28
CA ALA A 109 0.84 5.47 18.61
C ALA A 109 0.50 6.98 18.66
N ALA A 110 -0.04 7.43 19.79
CA ALA A 110 -0.35 8.85 20.04
C ALA A 110 0.88 9.79 19.97
N ALA A 111 2.06 9.24 19.76
CA ALA A 111 3.32 9.94 19.60
C ALA A 111 4.03 9.47 18.31
N ILE A 112 3.45 9.77 17.16
CA ILE A 112 4.02 9.43 15.84
C ILE A 112 5.42 10.01 15.65
N GLY A 113 5.78 11.07 16.32
CA GLY A 113 7.15 11.63 16.30
C GLY A 113 8.24 10.74 16.86
N THR A 114 7.91 9.56 17.40
CA THR A 114 8.90 8.60 17.94
C THR A 114 8.82 7.22 17.26
N VAL A 115 7.87 6.99 16.36
CA VAL A 115 7.71 5.70 15.70
C VAL A 115 8.22 5.79 14.25
N ALA A 116 9.48 6.15 14.12
CA ALA A 116 10.25 5.91 12.91
C ALA A 116 10.49 4.40 12.65
N SER A 117 9.65 3.51 13.22
CA SER A 117 9.92 2.09 13.28
C SER A 117 9.01 1.24 12.42
N TYR A 118 7.96 1.81 11.85
CA TYR A 118 7.02 1.07 11.00
C TYR A 118 6.80 1.86 9.73
N ASP A 119 7.81 1.88 8.89
CA ASP A 119 7.86 2.66 7.67
C ASP A 119 7.83 1.79 6.40
N ASN A 120 7.86 0.45 6.56
CA ASN A 120 7.84 -0.49 5.46
C ASN A 120 6.66 -1.45 5.51
N ILE A 121 6.21 -1.85 4.32
CA ILE A 121 5.31 -2.98 4.08
C ILE A 121 6.06 -3.96 3.20
N ASP A 122 6.39 -5.15 3.73
CA ASP A 122 7.16 -6.15 3.02
C ASP A 122 6.33 -7.36 2.62
N PHE A 123 6.59 -7.86 1.41
CA PHE A 123 5.91 -8.99 0.81
C PHE A 123 6.89 -10.07 0.39
N VAL A 124 6.64 -11.32 0.82
CA VAL A 124 7.28 -12.54 0.30
C VAL A 124 6.22 -13.65 0.35
N HIS A 125 5.82 -14.20 -0.79
CA HIS A 125 4.61 -15.02 -0.93
C HIS A 125 4.65 -16.35 -0.18
N ASP A 126 5.81 -16.99 0.02
CA ASP A 126 5.99 -18.27 0.72
C ASP A 126 6.55 -18.11 2.15
N SER A 127 6.55 -16.89 2.66
CA SER A 127 7.04 -16.59 4.01
C SER A 127 6.01 -16.93 5.08
N ALA A 128 6.47 -17.51 6.19
CA ALA A 128 5.67 -17.73 7.39
C ALA A 128 5.19 -16.42 8.07
N THR A 129 5.80 -15.28 7.74
CA THR A 129 5.55 -14.00 8.42
C THR A 129 5.01 -12.90 7.51
N LEU A 130 5.07 -13.11 6.21
CA LEU A 130 4.71 -12.13 5.19
C LEU A 130 3.72 -12.77 4.22
N GLY A 131 2.94 -11.94 3.54
CA GLY A 131 2.09 -12.34 2.43
C GLY A 131 2.65 -11.81 1.12
N GLY A 132 1.91 -11.96 0.03
CA GLY A 132 2.29 -11.37 -1.25
C GLY A 132 2.06 -12.27 -2.44
N HIS A 133 0.90 -12.93 -2.46
CA HIS A 133 0.45 -13.74 -3.59
C HIS A 133 -0.06 -12.87 -4.73
N ALA A 134 0.03 -13.38 -5.96
CA ALA A 134 -0.56 -12.71 -7.11
C ALA A 134 -2.07 -12.54 -6.94
N GLY A 135 -2.57 -11.33 -7.11
CA GLY A 135 -3.97 -10.97 -6.86
C GLY A 135 -4.23 -10.29 -5.52
N ASP A 136 -3.31 -10.36 -4.58
CA ASP A 136 -3.44 -9.62 -3.32
C ASP A 136 -3.61 -8.13 -3.59
N SER A 137 -4.52 -7.52 -2.85
CA SER A 137 -4.81 -6.09 -2.99
C SER A 137 -5.02 -5.43 -1.64
N PHE A 138 -4.58 -4.19 -1.56
CA PHE A 138 -4.73 -3.38 -0.36
C PHE A 138 -4.72 -1.90 -0.75
N ARG A 139 -5.10 -1.06 0.19
CA ARG A 139 -5.03 0.38 0.03
C ARG A 139 -4.34 1.04 1.21
N LEU A 140 -3.74 2.17 0.93
CA LEU A 140 -3.14 3.07 1.90
C LEU A 140 -3.90 4.38 1.88
N ILE A 141 -4.26 4.87 3.05
CA ILE A 141 -4.99 6.12 3.25
C ILE A 141 -4.12 7.00 4.15
N ALA A 142 -3.71 8.15 3.66
CA ALA A 142 -3.06 9.14 4.51
C ALA A 142 -4.10 9.78 5.44
N VAL A 143 -3.96 9.55 6.73
CA VAL A 143 -4.89 10.06 7.75
C VAL A 143 -4.44 11.38 8.34
N ASP A 144 -3.18 11.71 8.14
CA ASP A 144 -2.56 13.02 8.47
C ASP A 144 -1.35 13.27 7.57
N THR A 145 -0.48 14.19 7.96
CA THR A 145 0.71 14.59 7.17
C THR A 145 1.93 13.68 7.35
N THR A 146 1.82 12.60 8.14
CA THR A 146 2.94 11.69 8.46
C THR A 146 2.53 10.23 8.59
N ALA A 147 1.25 9.89 8.38
CA ALA A 147 0.78 8.54 8.66
C ALA A 147 -0.14 7.97 7.59
N TRP A 148 0.15 6.72 7.22
CA TRP A 148 -0.62 5.92 6.27
C TRP A 148 -1.33 4.78 6.99
N LEU A 149 -2.66 4.71 6.85
CA LEU A 149 -3.49 3.58 7.31
C LEU A 149 -3.49 2.48 6.24
N PHE A 150 -3.04 1.30 6.59
CA PHE A 150 -3.15 0.09 5.76
C PHE A 150 -4.53 -0.55 5.91
N GLN A 151 -5.12 -0.93 4.79
CA GLN A 151 -6.35 -1.72 4.73
C GLN A 151 -6.26 -2.74 3.60
N GLY A 152 -6.26 -4.02 3.93
CA GLY A 152 -6.22 -5.08 2.92
C GLY A 152 -6.09 -6.48 3.50
N ILE A 153 -6.17 -7.45 2.59
CA ILE A 153 -5.97 -8.87 2.88
C ILE A 153 -4.84 -9.34 1.96
N LEU A 154 -3.93 -10.10 2.53
CA LEU A 154 -2.83 -10.73 1.83
C LEU A 154 -2.93 -12.25 1.96
N THR A 155 -2.33 -12.96 1.04
CA THR A 155 -2.26 -14.42 1.07
C THR A 155 -0.82 -14.91 1.04
N THR A 156 -0.59 -16.11 1.57
CA THR A 156 0.71 -16.79 1.57
C THR A 156 0.53 -18.26 1.25
N ASP A 157 1.51 -18.86 0.59
CA ASP A 157 1.55 -20.31 0.37
C ASP A 157 2.13 -21.09 1.58
N HIS A 158 2.54 -20.39 2.61
CA HIS A 158 3.08 -21.04 3.81
C HIS A 158 1.96 -21.70 4.61
N ALA A 159 2.13 -23.00 4.91
CA ALA A 159 1.09 -23.83 5.56
C ALA A 159 0.71 -23.33 6.97
N ASN A 160 1.64 -22.76 7.70
CA ASN A 160 1.45 -22.25 9.05
C ASN A 160 2.05 -20.86 9.15
N PRO A 161 1.36 -19.80 8.73
CA PRO A 161 1.84 -18.45 8.94
C PRO A 161 2.00 -18.20 10.45
N GLY A 162 3.17 -17.74 10.82
CA GLY A 162 3.53 -17.45 12.21
C GLY A 162 3.09 -16.05 12.66
N THR A 163 3.91 -15.41 13.48
CA THR A 163 3.69 -14.00 13.81
C THR A 163 3.91 -13.15 12.58
N ILE A 164 2.87 -12.43 12.14
CA ILE A 164 2.93 -11.59 10.95
C ILE A 164 3.77 -10.34 11.21
N ALA A 165 4.62 -10.01 10.28
CA ALA A 165 5.51 -8.83 10.31
C ALA A 165 5.50 -8.07 8.97
N VAL A 166 4.35 -8.00 8.30
CA VAL A 166 4.18 -7.31 7.01
C VAL A 166 4.48 -5.83 7.15
N ILE A 167 3.99 -5.18 8.20
CA ILE A 167 4.34 -3.79 8.53
C ILE A 167 5.50 -3.85 9.52
N ASN A 168 6.63 -3.29 9.17
CA ASN A 168 7.87 -3.37 9.96
C ASN A 168 8.73 -2.11 9.87
N ALA A 169 9.82 -2.12 10.62
CA ALA A 169 10.87 -1.11 10.55
C ALA A 169 11.78 -1.38 9.33
N GLY A 170 12.13 -0.32 8.60
CA GLY A 170 13.09 -0.34 7.51
C GLY A 170 14.55 -0.43 7.94
#